data_7973cefea7d902709c40e0912c42f8aa
#
_entry.id   7973cefea7d902709c40e0912c42f8aa
#
_cell.length_a   1.000
_cell.length_b   1.000
_cell.length_c   1.000
_cell.angle_alpha   90.00
_cell.angle_beta   90.00
_cell.angle_gamma   90.00
#
_symmetry.space_group_name_H-M   'P 1'
#
loop_
_entity.id
_entity.type
_entity.pdbx_description
1 polymer ?
#
loop_
_entity_poly.entity_id
_entity_poly.type
_entity_poly.pdbx_seq_one_letter_code
_entity_poly.pdbx_strand_id
1 'polypeptide(L)'
;GRLQNTSREGCCEVLRNLVLLASDMTFAQEVISRDGLQKLSTIIENGDDLGEMLALGLRAFLELMEHGVVSWETLSISFVRKVISYVNMNLMDASVQPLALRLLESVTLSSPALGQLVKSEVPLDRLLVHLQVMNHQLQTKAMALLTALLQGASPTERKEMLDHLWKKNLRQFIYKNIIHSATPMGDEMAHHLYVLQALTLGLLEPRMRTPLDPYSQEQRDQLQALRQAAFEPEGESLGTGLSADRRRSLCVREFRKLGFSNSNPAQDLERVPPGLLALDNMLYFSRHAPSAYSRFVLENSSREDKHECPFARSSIQLTALLCELLRVGEPCESAQDFSPMFFSQDHSFHELFCVAIQLLNKTWKEMRATQEDFDKVMQVVREQLARTLALKPTSLELFRTKVNALTYGEVLRLRQTERLHQEGTLAPPILELREKLKPELMGLIRQQRLLRLCEGMLFRKISSRRRQDKLWFCCLSPNHKVLQYGDVEEGAKPPTLESLPEQRKEGRVGAPTPAPSPYRPHTSGQPWDLYELAFSISYDHGEEEAYLNFIAPSKRDFYLWTDGLSALLGSTMGSELTRLDLEQLLTMETKLRLLELENVPIPEQPPPVPPPPTNFNFCYDYSITEP
;
A
#
# COMPACT_ATOMS: atom_id res chain seq x y z
N GLY A 1 -39.57 -10.44 38.94
CA GLY A 1 -40.83 -10.22 39.67
C GLY A 1 -41.62 -8.98 39.23
N ARG A 2 -40.97 -7.89 38.75
CA ARG A 2 -41.69 -6.66 38.30
C ARG A 2 -42.26 -6.75 36.88
N LEU A 3 -41.77 -7.64 36.03
CA LEU A 3 -42.22 -7.80 34.64
C LEU A 3 -43.60 -8.46 34.50
N GLN A 4 -44.09 -9.09 35.53
CA GLN A 4 -45.37 -9.86 35.48
C GLN A 4 -46.62 -9.09 35.92
N ASN A 5 -46.46 -7.91 36.57
CA ASN A 5 -47.58 -7.16 37.18
C ASN A 5 -47.60 -5.65 36.88
N THR A 6 -46.91 -5.16 35.87
CA THR A 6 -46.81 -3.74 35.53
C THR A 6 -47.53 -3.40 34.23
N SER A 7 -48.02 -2.16 34.14
CA SER A 7 -48.51 -1.59 32.88
C SER A 7 -47.46 -1.66 31.78
N ARG A 8 -47.85 -1.60 30.50
CA ARG A 8 -46.96 -1.65 29.34
C ARG A 8 -45.81 -0.66 29.45
N GLU A 9 -46.06 0.56 29.91
CA GLU A 9 -45.04 1.60 30.13
C GLU A 9 -44.03 1.19 31.21
N GLY A 10 -44.50 0.59 32.30
CA GLY A 10 -43.64 0.07 33.36
C GLY A 10 -42.75 -1.08 32.91
N CYS A 11 -43.24 -1.95 32.00
CA CYS A 11 -42.44 -3.00 31.40
C CYS A 11 -41.32 -2.42 30.49
N CYS A 12 -41.62 -1.42 29.69
CA CYS A 12 -40.61 -0.75 28.84
C CYS A 12 -39.54 -0.09 29.68
N GLU A 13 -39.90 0.57 30.79
CA GLU A 13 -38.92 1.20 31.69
C GLU A 13 -37.99 0.16 32.34
N VAL A 14 -38.54 -0.96 32.79
CA VAL A 14 -37.75 -2.06 33.36
C VAL A 14 -36.81 -2.66 32.31
N LEU A 15 -37.27 -2.85 31.07
CA LEU A 15 -36.44 -3.36 29.98
C LEU A 15 -35.34 -2.37 29.58
N ARG A 16 -35.62 -1.06 29.54
CA ARG A 16 -34.56 -0.03 29.30
C ARG A 16 -33.47 -0.08 30.36
N ASN A 17 -33.87 -0.16 31.64
CA ASN A 17 -32.94 -0.30 32.76
C ASN A 17 -32.16 -1.61 32.68
N LEU A 18 -32.80 -2.69 32.26
CA LEU A 18 -32.16 -3.99 32.05
C LEU A 18 -31.09 -3.91 30.94
N VAL A 19 -31.39 -3.29 29.81
CA VAL A 19 -30.42 -3.08 28.71
C VAL A 19 -29.20 -2.29 29.19
N LEU A 20 -29.42 -1.22 29.98
CA LEU A 20 -28.32 -0.41 30.50
C LEU A 20 -27.41 -1.15 31.48
N LEU A 21 -28.00 -2.01 32.33
CA LEU A 21 -27.28 -2.75 33.35
C LEU A 21 -26.71 -4.10 32.82
N ALA A 22 -27.25 -4.62 31.74
CA ALA A 22 -26.85 -5.90 31.18
C ALA A 22 -25.42 -5.91 30.60
N SER A 23 -24.82 -4.73 30.38
CA SER A 23 -23.42 -4.62 30.00
C SER A 23 -22.45 -4.99 31.13
N ASP A 24 -22.88 -4.93 32.39
CA ASP A 24 -22.12 -5.41 33.55
C ASP A 24 -22.23 -6.93 33.69
N MET A 25 -21.07 -7.61 33.66
CA MET A 25 -21.03 -9.09 33.69
C MET A 25 -21.60 -9.67 34.98
N THR A 26 -21.37 -9.03 36.12
CA THR A 26 -21.86 -9.50 37.43
C THR A 26 -23.38 -9.40 37.50
N PHE A 27 -23.90 -8.28 37.01
CA PHE A 27 -25.35 -8.08 36.91
C PHE A 27 -25.97 -9.06 35.92
N ALA A 28 -25.36 -9.28 34.76
CA ALA A 28 -25.84 -10.24 33.76
C ALA A 28 -25.90 -11.66 34.31
N GLN A 29 -24.87 -12.12 35.01
CA GLN A 29 -24.85 -13.43 35.68
C GLN A 29 -25.97 -13.57 36.70
N GLU A 30 -26.23 -12.56 37.51
CA GLU A 30 -27.31 -12.56 38.50
C GLU A 30 -28.70 -12.61 37.84
N VAL A 31 -28.90 -11.88 36.73
CA VAL A 31 -30.15 -11.93 35.96
C VAL A 31 -30.35 -13.30 35.34
N ILE A 32 -29.31 -13.90 34.79
CA ILE A 32 -29.35 -15.24 34.18
C ILE A 32 -29.67 -16.31 35.25
N SER A 33 -29.02 -16.26 36.43
CA SER A 33 -29.23 -17.20 37.53
C SER A 33 -30.65 -17.17 38.08
N ARG A 34 -31.38 -16.06 37.87
CA ARG A 34 -32.80 -15.87 38.27
C ARG A 34 -33.79 -16.10 37.13
N ASP A 35 -33.45 -16.91 36.16
CA ASP A 35 -34.26 -17.22 34.97
C ASP A 35 -34.64 -16.00 34.11
N GLY A 36 -33.81 -14.98 34.12
CA GLY A 36 -34.04 -13.73 33.33
C GLY A 36 -34.14 -13.99 31.85
N LEU A 37 -33.28 -14.85 31.29
CA LEU A 37 -33.32 -15.22 29.87
C LEU A 37 -34.61 -15.92 29.49
N GLN A 38 -35.09 -16.88 30.33
CA GLN A 38 -36.35 -17.58 30.07
C GLN A 38 -37.55 -16.63 30.08
N LYS A 39 -37.56 -15.66 30.98
CA LYS A 39 -38.62 -14.63 31.03
C LYS A 39 -38.58 -13.71 29.78
N LEU A 40 -37.39 -13.33 29.33
CA LEU A 40 -37.24 -12.57 28.09
C LEU A 40 -37.66 -13.39 26.87
N SER A 41 -37.28 -14.67 26.79
CA SER A 41 -37.72 -15.56 25.72
C SER A 41 -39.25 -15.64 25.65
N THR A 42 -39.93 -15.77 26.80
CA THR A 42 -41.40 -15.78 26.87
C THR A 42 -42.02 -14.48 26.38
N ILE A 43 -41.42 -13.33 26.70
CA ILE A 43 -41.86 -12.01 26.21
C ILE A 43 -41.69 -11.93 24.68
N ILE A 44 -40.59 -12.41 24.15
CA ILE A 44 -40.29 -12.40 22.72
C ILE A 44 -41.21 -13.38 21.96
N GLU A 45 -41.43 -14.57 22.48
CA GLU A 45 -42.30 -15.59 21.86
C GLU A 45 -43.78 -15.21 21.85
N ASN A 46 -44.27 -14.62 22.94
CA ASN A 46 -45.70 -14.28 23.13
C ASN A 46 -45.99 -12.82 22.74
N GLY A 47 -45.02 -12.08 22.30
CA GLY A 47 -45.17 -10.66 21.92
C GLY A 47 -46.07 -10.54 20.70
N ASP A 48 -47.34 -10.18 20.93
CA ASP A 48 -48.27 -9.76 19.86
C ASP A 48 -48.03 -8.33 19.40
N ASP A 49 -47.12 -7.64 20.06
CA ASP A 49 -46.88 -6.22 19.92
C ASP A 49 -45.49 -5.96 19.37
N LEU A 50 -45.48 -5.56 18.13
CA LEU A 50 -44.28 -5.33 17.27
C LEU A 50 -43.56 -4.01 17.55
N GLY A 51 -43.75 -3.40 18.72
CA GLY A 51 -43.25 -2.10 19.06
C GLY A 51 -41.99 -2.12 19.95
N GLU A 52 -41.80 -1.00 20.65
CA GLU A 52 -40.65 -0.71 21.51
C GLU A 52 -40.35 -1.81 22.55
N MET A 53 -41.37 -2.44 23.10
CA MET A 53 -41.21 -3.49 24.10
C MET A 53 -40.51 -4.74 23.54
N LEU A 54 -40.85 -5.14 22.31
CA LEU A 54 -40.17 -6.25 21.62
C LEU A 54 -38.72 -5.89 21.29
N ALA A 55 -38.49 -4.69 20.80
CA ALA A 55 -37.12 -4.21 20.51
C ALA A 55 -36.24 -4.20 21.77
N LEU A 56 -36.75 -3.69 22.89
CA LEU A 56 -36.04 -3.68 24.16
C LEU A 56 -35.82 -5.10 24.70
N GLY A 57 -36.80 -5.99 24.54
CA GLY A 57 -36.68 -7.40 24.93
C GLY A 57 -35.59 -8.12 24.15
N LEU A 58 -35.57 -7.98 22.84
CA LEU A 58 -34.53 -8.54 21.97
C LEU A 58 -33.13 -7.97 22.29
N ARG A 59 -33.05 -6.67 22.55
CA ARG A 59 -31.79 -6.01 22.91
C ARG A 59 -31.26 -6.52 24.26
N ALA A 60 -32.13 -6.59 25.29
CA ALA A 60 -31.77 -7.14 26.59
C ALA A 60 -31.32 -8.61 26.49
N PHE A 61 -32.02 -9.39 25.68
CA PHE A 61 -31.68 -10.79 25.45
C PHE A 61 -30.30 -10.94 24.80
N LEU A 62 -30.01 -10.16 23.75
CA LEU A 62 -28.71 -10.14 23.08
C LEU A 62 -27.58 -9.75 24.03
N GLU A 63 -27.72 -8.64 24.78
CA GLU A 63 -26.71 -8.19 25.73
C GLU A 63 -26.40 -9.28 26.79
N LEU A 64 -27.40 -9.98 27.30
CA LEU A 64 -27.18 -11.07 28.26
C LEU A 64 -26.48 -12.29 27.62
N MET A 65 -26.84 -12.65 26.40
CA MET A 65 -26.24 -13.79 25.69
C MET A 65 -24.79 -13.54 25.26
N GLU A 66 -24.44 -12.31 24.97
CA GLU A 66 -23.09 -11.94 24.52
C GLU A 66 -22.02 -12.12 25.61
N HIS A 67 -22.40 -12.18 26.88
CA HIS A 67 -21.46 -12.54 27.96
C HIS A 67 -21.00 -14.01 27.91
N GLY A 68 -21.59 -14.83 27.07
CA GLY A 68 -21.18 -16.23 26.89
C GLY A 68 -21.46 -17.15 28.10
N VAL A 69 -22.30 -16.71 29.06
CA VAL A 69 -22.66 -17.48 30.24
C VAL A 69 -23.57 -18.65 29.85
N VAL A 70 -24.42 -18.45 28.84
CA VAL A 70 -25.34 -19.47 28.30
C VAL A 70 -24.98 -19.70 26.82
N SER A 71 -24.96 -20.97 26.42
CA SER A 71 -24.71 -21.34 25.04
C SER A 71 -25.91 -21.05 24.14
N TRP A 72 -25.64 -20.53 22.95
CA TRP A 72 -26.65 -20.32 21.91
C TRP A 72 -27.33 -21.62 21.46
N GLU A 73 -26.69 -22.78 21.65
CA GLU A 73 -27.22 -24.09 21.31
C GLU A 73 -28.39 -24.50 22.19
N THR A 74 -28.54 -23.87 23.35
CA THR A 74 -29.63 -24.21 24.31
C THR A 74 -30.97 -23.56 23.95
N LEU A 75 -31.00 -22.71 22.92
CA LEU A 75 -32.22 -22.04 22.49
C LEU A 75 -33.25 -23.03 21.90
N SER A 76 -34.50 -22.82 22.23
CA SER A 76 -35.59 -23.67 21.69
C SER A 76 -35.82 -23.37 20.20
N ILE A 77 -36.19 -24.41 19.46
CA ILE A 77 -36.57 -24.27 18.04
C ILE A 77 -37.76 -23.32 17.88
N SER A 78 -38.71 -23.31 18.80
CA SER A 78 -39.89 -22.43 18.79
C SER A 78 -39.48 -20.97 18.91
N PHE A 79 -38.52 -20.65 19.79
CA PHE A 79 -37.97 -19.32 19.96
C PHE A 79 -37.28 -18.85 18.69
N VAL A 80 -36.38 -19.66 18.11
CA VAL A 80 -35.67 -19.33 16.89
C VAL A 80 -36.63 -19.08 15.71
N ARG A 81 -37.66 -19.94 15.54
CA ARG A 81 -38.71 -19.75 14.53
C ARG A 81 -39.48 -18.44 14.71
N LYS A 82 -39.77 -18.08 15.95
CA LYS A 82 -40.43 -16.80 16.23
C LYS A 82 -39.56 -15.61 15.79
N VAL A 83 -38.27 -15.66 16.08
CA VAL A 83 -37.33 -14.63 15.64
C VAL A 83 -37.21 -14.60 14.10
N ILE A 84 -37.15 -15.76 13.44
CA ILE A 84 -37.21 -15.88 11.97
C ILE A 84 -38.48 -15.20 11.42
N SER A 85 -39.64 -15.38 12.06
CA SER A 85 -40.86 -14.73 11.61
C SER A 85 -40.75 -13.20 11.59
N TYR A 86 -40.03 -12.62 12.54
CA TYR A 86 -39.78 -11.16 12.57
C TYR A 86 -38.93 -10.67 11.41
N VAL A 87 -37.95 -11.46 10.95
CA VAL A 87 -37.15 -11.13 9.77
C VAL A 87 -37.96 -11.26 8.48
N ASN A 88 -38.88 -12.23 8.42
CA ASN A 88 -39.67 -12.52 7.23
C ASN A 88 -40.91 -11.60 7.04
N MET A 89 -41.29 -10.82 8.05
CA MET A 89 -42.43 -9.90 7.98
C MET A 89 -42.14 -8.67 7.11
N ASN A 90 -43.11 -8.23 6.31
CA ASN A 90 -42.95 -7.06 5.42
C ASN A 90 -43.18 -5.71 6.10
N LEU A 91 -43.94 -5.69 7.20
CA LEU A 91 -44.33 -4.46 7.91
C LEU A 91 -43.82 -4.48 9.36
N MET A 92 -42.52 -4.68 9.51
CA MET A 92 -41.91 -4.73 10.83
C MET A 92 -41.38 -3.36 11.23
N ASP A 93 -41.42 -3.05 12.53
CA ASP A 93 -40.77 -1.86 13.08
C ASP A 93 -39.29 -1.87 12.74
N ALA A 94 -38.77 -0.73 12.26
CA ALA A 94 -37.39 -0.56 11.86
C ALA A 94 -36.38 -0.85 13.00
N SER A 95 -36.80 -0.81 14.25
CA SER A 95 -35.98 -1.12 15.41
C SER A 95 -35.85 -2.61 15.73
N VAL A 96 -36.82 -3.43 15.32
CA VAL A 96 -36.90 -4.88 15.65
C VAL A 96 -36.08 -5.72 14.68
N GLN A 97 -36.16 -5.44 13.37
CA GLN A 97 -35.53 -6.27 12.35
C GLN A 97 -34.01 -6.36 12.47
N PRO A 98 -33.25 -5.27 12.72
CA PRO A 98 -31.81 -5.36 12.90
C PRO A 98 -31.40 -6.24 14.10
N LEU A 99 -32.18 -6.20 15.19
CA LEU A 99 -31.95 -7.02 16.38
C LEU A 99 -32.25 -8.50 16.13
N ALA A 100 -33.34 -8.77 15.41
CA ALA A 100 -33.70 -10.15 15.03
C ALA A 100 -32.63 -10.74 14.10
N LEU A 101 -32.11 -9.97 13.12
CA LEU A 101 -31.04 -10.40 12.23
C LEU A 101 -29.73 -10.68 13.00
N ARG A 102 -29.35 -9.81 13.96
CA ARG A 102 -28.16 -10.01 14.82
C ARG A 102 -28.30 -11.29 15.66
N LEU A 103 -29.47 -11.54 16.21
CA LEU A 103 -29.72 -12.77 16.97
C LEU A 103 -29.57 -14.01 16.10
N LEU A 104 -30.17 -14.02 14.91
CA LEU A 104 -30.04 -15.14 13.96
C LEU A 104 -28.63 -15.34 13.45
N GLU A 105 -27.85 -14.27 13.26
CA GLU A 105 -26.42 -14.34 12.97
C GLU A 105 -25.68 -15.10 14.08
N SER A 106 -25.83 -14.68 15.34
CA SER A 106 -25.16 -15.31 16.48
C SER A 106 -25.54 -16.78 16.63
N VAL A 107 -26.82 -17.11 16.45
CA VAL A 107 -27.33 -18.49 16.45
C VAL A 107 -26.70 -19.31 15.31
N THR A 108 -26.63 -18.77 14.11
CA THR A 108 -26.08 -19.45 12.93
C THR A 108 -24.60 -19.76 13.09
N LEU A 109 -23.81 -18.81 13.64
CA LEU A 109 -22.38 -18.99 13.87
C LEU A 109 -22.08 -19.96 15.03
N SER A 110 -22.95 -20.03 16.04
CA SER A 110 -22.70 -20.80 17.26
C SER A 110 -23.26 -22.21 17.23
N SER A 111 -24.34 -22.46 16.48
CA SER A 111 -25.02 -23.77 16.44
C SER A 111 -25.28 -24.23 15.01
N PRO A 112 -24.58 -25.28 14.54
CA PRO A 112 -24.83 -25.84 13.21
C PRO A 112 -26.26 -26.28 12.97
N ALA A 113 -26.90 -26.89 14.00
CA ALA A 113 -28.28 -27.39 13.89
C ALA A 113 -29.29 -26.25 13.74
N LEU A 114 -29.20 -25.23 14.58
CA LEU A 114 -30.06 -24.04 14.51
C LEU A 114 -29.74 -23.20 13.28
N GLY A 115 -28.46 -23.14 12.85
CA GLY A 115 -28.05 -22.49 11.61
C GLY A 115 -28.68 -23.12 10.37
N GLN A 116 -28.84 -24.46 10.33
CA GLN A 116 -29.58 -25.14 9.26
C GLN A 116 -31.07 -24.77 9.27
N LEU A 117 -31.67 -24.63 10.44
CA LEU A 117 -33.05 -24.16 10.58
C LEU A 117 -33.18 -22.74 10.01
N VAL A 118 -32.30 -21.82 10.39
CA VAL A 118 -32.30 -20.45 9.88
C VAL A 118 -32.15 -20.46 8.36
N LYS A 119 -31.21 -21.23 7.81
CA LYS A 119 -30.99 -21.37 6.38
C LYS A 119 -32.21 -21.87 5.62
N SER A 120 -32.95 -22.81 6.19
CA SER A 120 -34.14 -23.40 5.57
C SER A 120 -35.35 -22.48 5.59
N GLU A 121 -35.48 -21.65 6.62
CA GLU A 121 -36.69 -20.83 6.86
C GLU A 121 -36.53 -19.34 6.56
N VAL A 122 -35.28 -18.83 6.37
CA VAL A 122 -35.02 -17.46 5.91
C VAL A 122 -34.65 -17.48 4.43
N PRO A 123 -35.52 -17.03 3.51
CA PRO A 123 -35.20 -16.97 2.09
C PRO A 123 -34.10 -15.96 1.81
N LEU A 124 -33.15 -16.29 0.91
CA LEU A 124 -32.10 -15.35 0.48
C LEU A 124 -32.68 -14.07 -0.13
N ASP A 125 -33.78 -14.19 -0.87
CA ASP A 125 -34.49 -13.04 -1.46
C ASP A 125 -34.99 -12.08 -0.38
N ARG A 126 -35.30 -12.58 0.82
CA ARG A 126 -35.71 -11.75 1.97
C ARG A 126 -34.54 -10.89 2.47
N LEU A 127 -33.35 -11.47 2.57
CA LEU A 127 -32.14 -10.73 2.94
C LEU A 127 -31.78 -9.68 1.89
N LEU A 128 -32.00 -9.99 0.60
CA LEU A 128 -31.81 -9.01 -0.48
C LEU A 128 -32.76 -7.81 -0.35
N VAL A 129 -34.02 -8.05 0.07
CA VAL A 129 -34.98 -6.95 0.35
C VAL A 129 -34.47 -6.07 1.49
N HIS A 130 -33.98 -6.66 2.58
CA HIS A 130 -33.42 -5.90 3.70
C HIS A 130 -32.18 -5.09 3.33
N LEU A 131 -31.33 -5.61 2.44
CA LEU A 131 -30.19 -4.87 1.91
C LEU A 131 -30.60 -3.67 1.07
N GLN A 132 -31.77 -3.71 0.39
CA GLN A 132 -32.27 -2.63 -0.45
C GLN A 132 -32.94 -1.48 0.32
N VAL A 133 -33.27 -1.68 1.59
CA VAL A 133 -33.84 -0.62 2.44
C VAL A 133 -32.76 0.41 2.77
N MET A 134 -33.09 1.70 2.69
CA MET A 134 -32.18 2.82 3.00
C MET A 134 -31.96 2.98 4.53
N ASN A 135 -31.54 1.93 5.18
CA ASN A 135 -31.20 1.89 6.59
C ASN A 135 -29.87 1.13 6.76
N HIS A 136 -28.81 1.86 7.08
CA HIS A 136 -27.47 1.29 7.18
C HIS A 136 -27.34 0.19 8.24
N GLN A 137 -28.02 0.32 9.38
CA GLN A 137 -28.02 -0.70 10.42
C GLN A 137 -28.67 -1.98 9.94
N LEU A 138 -29.84 -1.87 9.29
CA LEU A 138 -30.53 -3.02 8.72
C LEU A 138 -29.70 -3.70 7.61
N GLN A 139 -29.10 -2.91 6.72
CA GLN A 139 -28.21 -3.42 5.67
C GLN A 139 -27.03 -4.18 6.24
N THR A 140 -26.37 -3.64 7.27
CA THR A 140 -25.22 -4.28 7.91
C THR A 140 -25.60 -5.60 8.57
N LYS A 141 -26.70 -5.63 9.30
CA LYS A 141 -27.17 -6.87 9.97
C LYS A 141 -27.69 -7.92 8.97
N ALA A 142 -28.32 -7.49 7.88
CA ALA A 142 -28.69 -8.40 6.79
C ALA A 142 -27.46 -9.00 6.10
N MET A 143 -26.42 -8.21 5.86
CA MET A 143 -25.15 -8.69 5.31
C MET A 143 -24.46 -9.66 6.29
N ALA A 144 -24.48 -9.35 7.57
CA ALA A 144 -23.93 -10.21 8.63
C ALA A 144 -24.58 -11.60 8.63
N LEU A 145 -25.90 -11.67 8.64
CA LEU A 145 -26.61 -12.95 8.57
C LEU A 145 -26.33 -13.67 7.24
N LEU A 146 -26.31 -12.96 6.12
CA LEU A 146 -26.01 -13.53 4.80
C LEU A 146 -24.62 -14.20 4.78
N THR A 147 -23.61 -13.52 5.29
CA THR A 147 -22.24 -14.06 5.35
C THR A 147 -22.14 -15.23 6.32
N ALA A 148 -22.84 -15.20 7.46
CA ALA A 148 -22.92 -16.32 8.41
C ALA A 148 -23.56 -17.58 7.78
N LEU A 149 -24.65 -17.42 7.04
CA LEU A 149 -25.29 -18.52 6.31
C LEU A 149 -24.38 -19.12 5.24
N LEU A 150 -23.64 -18.28 4.51
CA LEU A 150 -22.67 -18.72 3.50
C LEU A 150 -21.47 -19.46 4.14
N GLN A 151 -21.00 -19.01 5.29
CA GLN A 151 -19.91 -19.68 6.03
C GLN A 151 -20.32 -21.06 6.54
N GLY A 152 -21.54 -21.18 7.05
CA GLY A 152 -22.10 -22.44 7.54
C GLY A 152 -22.57 -23.41 6.45
N ALA A 153 -22.59 -23.00 5.18
CA ALA A 153 -22.99 -23.83 4.06
C ALA A 153 -21.86 -24.76 3.59
N SER A 154 -22.21 -25.95 3.11
CA SER A 154 -21.27 -26.82 2.39
C SER A 154 -20.74 -26.15 1.11
N PRO A 155 -19.59 -26.56 0.56
CA PRO A 155 -19.04 -25.95 -0.65
C PRO A 155 -20.02 -25.91 -1.83
N THR A 156 -20.81 -26.98 -2.02
CA THR A 156 -21.84 -27.08 -3.08
C THR A 156 -22.98 -26.10 -2.86
N GLU A 157 -23.55 -26.10 -1.66
CA GLU A 157 -24.63 -25.18 -1.27
C GLU A 157 -24.18 -23.73 -1.33
N ARG A 158 -22.96 -23.44 -0.87
CA ARG A 158 -22.38 -22.09 -0.94
C ARG A 158 -22.29 -21.58 -2.37
N LYS A 159 -21.85 -22.43 -3.29
CA LYS A 159 -21.82 -22.10 -4.71
C LYS A 159 -23.21 -21.78 -5.25
N GLU A 160 -24.21 -22.63 -4.96
CA GLU A 160 -25.60 -22.40 -5.40
C GLU A 160 -26.17 -21.10 -4.82
N MET A 161 -25.92 -20.83 -3.53
CA MET A 161 -26.35 -19.60 -2.88
C MET A 161 -25.70 -18.36 -3.52
N LEU A 162 -24.39 -18.39 -3.74
CA LEU A 162 -23.68 -17.28 -4.38
C LEU A 162 -24.13 -17.09 -5.83
N ASP A 163 -24.33 -18.15 -6.61
CA ASP A 163 -24.84 -18.07 -7.96
C ASP A 163 -26.25 -17.44 -8.00
N HIS A 164 -27.13 -17.79 -7.03
CA HIS A 164 -28.44 -17.17 -6.90
C HIS A 164 -28.34 -15.68 -6.59
N LEU A 165 -27.49 -15.29 -5.63
CA LEU A 165 -27.29 -13.90 -5.22
C LEU A 165 -26.74 -13.02 -6.38
N TRP A 166 -25.78 -13.57 -7.14
CA TRP A 166 -25.20 -12.88 -8.29
C TRP A 166 -26.21 -12.72 -9.44
N LYS A 167 -27.03 -13.72 -9.70
CA LYS A 167 -28.16 -13.63 -10.67
C LYS A 167 -29.19 -12.58 -10.27
N LYS A 168 -29.35 -12.30 -8.97
CA LYS A 168 -30.22 -11.24 -8.45
C LYS A 168 -29.54 -9.86 -8.37
N ASN A 169 -28.42 -9.69 -9.04
CA ASN A 169 -27.66 -8.43 -9.13
C ASN A 169 -27.13 -7.88 -7.79
N LEU A 170 -26.92 -8.74 -6.78
CA LEU A 170 -26.36 -8.30 -5.50
C LEU A 170 -25.02 -7.58 -5.67
N ARG A 171 -24.17 -8.04 -6.58
CA ARG A 171 -22.87 -7.42 -6.85
C ARG A 171 -23.02 -5.95 -7.27
N GLN A 172 -23.88 -5.67 -8.24
CA GLN A 172 -24.14 -4.31 -8.69
C GLN A 172 -24.73 -3.44 -7.59
N PHE A 173 -25.61 -4.04 -6.77
CA PHE A 173 -26.21 -3.35 -5.64
C PHE A 173 -25.12 -2.92 -4.64
N ILE A 174 -24.26 -3.85 -4.21
CA ILE A 174 -23.15 -3.57 -3.30
C ILE A 174 -22.25 -2.48 -3.89
N TYR A 175 -21.86 -2.62 -5.15
CA TYR A 175 -20.96 -1.67 -5.81
C TYR A 175 -21.54 -0.26 -5.85
N LYS A 176 -22.79 -0.11 -6.29
CA LYS A 176 -23.43 1.21 -6.48
C LYS A 176 -23.90 1.84 -5.18
N ASN A 177 -24.50 1.05 -4.27
CA ASN A 177 -25.25 1.60 -3.14
C ASN A 177 -24.52 1.48 -1.79
N ILE A 178 -23.51 0.60 -1.69
CA ILE A 178 -22.73 0.43 -0.46
C ILE A 178 -21.33 1.02 -0.65
N ILE A 179 -20.59 0.58 -1.68
CA ILE A 179 -19.21 1.02 -1.89
C ILE A 179 -19.15 2.48 -2.38
N HIS A 180 -20.03 2.88 -3.29
CA HIS A 180 -20.12 4.26 -3.82
C HIS A 180 -21.20 5.10 -3.13
N SER A 181 -21.61 4.73 -1.92
CA SER A 181 -22.52 5.54 -1.11
C SER A 181 -21.88 6.88 -0.71
N ALA A 182 -22.71 7.93 -0.62
CA ALA A 182 -22.28 9.22 -0.10
C ALA A 182 -21.95 9.20 1.40
N THR A 183 -22.48 8.21 2.13
CA THR A 183 -22.20 8.01 3.55
C THR A 183 -21.00 7.07 3.74
N PRO A 184 -20.07 7.38 4.64
CA PRO A 184 -18.92 6.51 4.89
C PRO A 184 -19.38 5.14 5.39
N MET A 185 -18.76 4.09 4.84
CA MET A 185 -19.01 2.70 5.24
C MET A 185 -18.44 2.45 6.63
N GLY A 186 -19.23 1.81 7.52
CA GLY A 186 -18.75 1.37 8.83
C GLY A 186 -17.85 0.12 8.72
N ASP A 187 -16.98 -0.06 9.72
CA ASP A 187 -16.01 -1.17 9.78
C ASP A 187 -16.70 -2.55 9.75
N GLU A 188 -17.86 -2.67 10.37
CA GLU A 188 -18.64 -3.92 10.39
C GLU A 188 -19.08 -4.32 8.96
N MET A 189 -19.62 -3.39 8.18
CA MET A 189 -19.99 -3.65 6.79
C MET A 189 -18.77 -3.99 5.94
N ALA A 190 -17.65 -3.26 6.13
CA ALA A 190 -16.40 -3.53 5.42
C ALA A 190 -15.88 -4.96 5.69
N HIS A 191 -15.98 -5.42 6.95
CA HIS A 191 -15.64 -6.79 7.32
C HIS A 191 -16.52 -7.82 6.59
N HIS A 192 -17.82 -7.62 6.56
CA HIS A 192 -18.73 -8.54 5.87
C HIS A 192 -18.52 -8.56 4.36
N LEU A 193 -18.16 -7.43 3.75
CA LEU A 193 -17.76 -7.39 2.34
C LEU A 193 -16.46 -8.16 2.09
N TYR A 194 -15.50 -8.08 3.01
CA TYR A 194 -14.29 -8.90 2.94
C TYR A 194 -14.62 -10.40 3.02
N VAL A 195 -15.48 -10.80 3.98
CA VAL A 195 -15.92 -12.20 4.10
C VAL A 195 -16.62 -12.68 2.83
N LEU A 196 -17.52 -11.88 2.27
CA LEU A 196 -18.22 -12.20 1.02
C LEU A 196 -17.26 -12.35 -0.15
N GLN A 197 -16.26 -11.46 -0.27
CA GLN A 197 -15.19 -11.56 -1.24
C GLN A 197 -14.37 -12.85 -1.09
N ALA A 198 -13.94 -13.15 0.15
CA ALA A 198 -13.14 -14.34 0.43
C ALA A 198 -13.91 -15.64 0.13
N LEU A 199 -15.19 -15.70 0.48
CA LEU A 199 -16.05 -16.86 0.15
C LEU A 199 -16.27 -17.02 -1.35
N THR A 200 -16.38 -15.90 -2.09
CA THR A 200 -16.51 -15.92 -3.55
C THR A 200 -15.21 -16.40 -4.21
N LEU A 201 -14.05 -15.89 -3.78
CA LEU A 201 -12.75 -16.34 -4.25
C LEU A 201 -12.46 -17.79 -3.85
N GLY A 202 -12.95 -18.22 -2.68
CA GLY A 202 -12.85 -19.61 -2.22
C GLY A 202 -13.51 -20.63 -3.15
N LEU A 203 -14.44 -20.23 -4.00
CA LEU A 203 -15.00 -21.10 -5.05
C LEU A 203 -13.96 -21.55 -6.09
N LEU A 204 -12.84 -20.86 -6.19
CA LEU A 204 -11.72 -21.22 -7.08
C LEU A 204 -10.80 -22.29 -6.47
N GLU A 205 -10.87 -22.52 -5.15
CA GLU A 205 -9.98 -23.43 -4.44
C GLU A 205 -9.98 -24.86 -5.00
N PRO A 206 -11.12 -25.50 -5.34
CA PRO A 206 -11.10 -26.85 -5.92
C PRO A 206 -10.29 -26.91 -7.22
N ARG A 207 -10.42 -25.92 -8.08
CA ARG A 207 -9.65 -25.85 -9.33
C ARG A 207 -8.17 -25.59 -9.08
N MET A 208 -7.85 -24.75 -8.10
CA MET A 208 -6.49 -24.45 -7.67
C MET A 208 -5.75 -25.67 -7.10
N ARG A 209 -6.47 -26.57 -6.43
CA ARG A 209 -5.91 -27.77 -5.77
C ARG A 209 -6.01 -29.04 -6.61
N THR A 210 -6.61 -28.99 -7.79
CA THR A 210 -6.74 -30.15 -8.69
C THR A 210 -5.65 -30.11 -9.75
N PRO A 211 -4.76 -31.10 -9.80
CA PRO A 211 -3.78 -31.21 -10.87
C PRO A 211 -4.46 -31.56 -12.20
N LEU A 212 -3.79 -31.29 -13.31
CA LEU A 212 -4.28 -31.71 -14.62
C LEU A 212 -4.22 -33.23 -14.73
N ASP A 213 -5.34 -33.84 -15.15
CA ASP A 213 -5.42 -35.27 -15.47
C ASP A 213 -5.08 -35.50 -16.94
N PRO A 214 -3.93 -36.13 -17.25
CA PRO A 214 -3.53 -36.38 -18.64
C PRO A 214 -4.47 -37.36 -19.39
N TYR A 215 -5.32 -38.09 -18.67
CA TYR A 215 -6.29 -39.05 -19.26
C TYR A 215 -7.65 -38.39 -19.52
N SER A 216 -7.93 -37.23 -18.98
CA SER A 216 -9.17 -36.50 -19.23
C SER A 216 -9.21 -35.97 -20.66
N GLN A 217 -10.20 -36.39 -21.44
CA GLN A 217 -10.39 -35.92 -22.83
C GLN A 217 -10.70 -34.42 -22.83
N GLU A 218 -11.55 -33.97 -21.94
CA GLU A 218 -11.92 -32.55 -21.82
C GLU A 218 -10.70 -31.65 -21.62
N GLN A 219 -9.80 -32.03 -20.72
CA GLN A 219 -8.61 -31.23 -20.41
C GLN A 219 -7.61 -31.24 -21.57
N ARG A 220 -7.50 -32.35 -22.30
CA ARG A 220 -6.72 -32.41 -23.53
C ARG A 220 -7.29 -31.50 -24.61
N ASP A 221 -8.61 -31.49 -24.77
CA ASP A 221 -9.29 -30.62 -25.73
C ASP A 221 -9.10 -29.14 -25.37
N GLN A 222 -9.10 -28.82 -24.08
CA GLN A 222 -8.82 -27.47 -23.57
C GLN A 222 -7.38 -27.01 -23.89
N LEU A 223 -6.38 -27.86 -23.67
CA LEU A 223 -4.99 -27.59 -24.07
C LEU A 223 -4.86 -27.43 -25.59
N GLN A 224 -5.57 -28.26 -26.35
CA GLN A 224 -5.58 -28.18 -27.81
C GLN A 224 -6.23 -26.88 -28.30
N ALA A 225 -7.33 -26.45 -27.67
CA ALA A 225 -7.98 -25.19 -27.99
C ALA A 225 -7.07 -23.99 -27.71
N LEU A 226 -6.30 -24.01 -26.60
CA LEU A 226 -5.31 -22.98 -26.28
C LEU A 226 -4.23 -22.89 -27.37
N ARG A 227 -3.74 -24.04 -27.85
CA ARG A 227 -2.75 -24.13 -28.94
C ARG A 227 -3.31 -23.57 -30.24
N GLN A 228 -4.52 -24.03 -30.63
CA GLN A 228 -5.17 -23.63 -31.88
C GLN A 228 -5.43 -22.11 -31.90
N ALA A 229 -5.89 -21.52 -30.81
CA ALA A 229 -6.12 -20.08 -30.71
C ALA A 229 -4.84 -19.23 -30.95
N ALA A 230 -3.65 -19.84 -30.75
CA ALA A 230 -2.38 -19.13 -30.97
C ALA A 230 -1.83 -19.31 -32.40
N PHE A 231 -1.99 -20.48 -32.99
CA PHE A 231 -1.24 -20.89 -34.20
C PHE A 231 -2.10 -21.26 -35.41
N GLU A 232 -3.40 -21.48 -35.24
CA GLU A 232 -4.32 -21.78 -36.33
C GLU A 232 -5.24 -20.56 -36.58
N PRO A 233 -5.07 -19.80 -37.68
CA PRO A 233 -6.02 -18.76 -38.06
C PRO A 233 -7.40 -19.35 -38.33
N GLU A 234 -8.47 -18.62 -37.97
CA GLU A 234 -9.86 -19.03 -38.25
C GLU A 234 -10.04 -19.36 -39.74
N GLY A 235 -10.26 -20.62 -40.05
CA GLY A 235 -10.61 -21.08 -41.41
C GLY A 235 -9.63 -22.00 -42.10
N GLU A 236 -8.42 -22.21 -41.60
CA GLU A 236 -7.49 -23.21 -42.18
C GLU A 236 -7.41 -24.47 -41.30
N SER A 237 -8.30 -25.39 -41.51
CA SER A 237 -8.12 -26.79 -41.07
C SER A 237 -6.83 -27.31 -41.72
N LEU A 238 -5.79 -27.57 -40.89
CA LEU A 238 -4.55 -28.21 -41.33
C LEU A 238 -4.89 -29.47 -42.15
N GLY A 239 -4.59 -29.40 -43.44
CA GLY A 239 -4.95 -30.39 -44.42
C GLY A 239 -4.61 -31.82 -43.98
N THR A 240 -5.49 -32.73 -44.34
CA THR A 240 -5.51 -34.18 -44.08
C THR A 240 -4.27 -34.94 -44.56
N GLY A 241 -3.19 -34.29 -44.98
CA GLY A 241 -2.01 -34.88 -45.61
C GLY A 241 -0.78 -35.14 -44.73
N LEU A 242 -0.79 -34.75 -43.46
CA LEU A 242 0.38 -34.97 -42.58
C LEU A 242 0.28 -36.30 -41.84
N SER A 243 1.41 -37.08 -41.80
CA SER A 243 1.48 -38.29 -41.00
C SER A 243 1.26 -38.03 -39.51
N ALA A 244 0.74 -39.03 -38.76
CA ALA A 244 0.47 -38.93 -37.34
C ALA A 244 1.70 -38.47 -36.52
N ASP A 245 2.91 -38.93 -36.89
CA ASP A 245 4.15 -38.57 -36.20
C ASP A 245 4.57 -37.13 -36.48
N ARG A 246 4.35 -36.60 -37.68
CA ARG A 246 4.58 -35.20 -38.01
C ARG A 246 3.63 -34.28 -37.26
N ARG A 247 2.34 -34.64 -37.13
CA ARG A 247 1.36 -33.89 -36.32
C ARG A 247 1.75 -33.85 -34.85
N ARG A 248 2.16 -35.00 -34.29
CA ARG A 248 2.62 -35.10 -32.90
C ARG A 248 3.86 -34.23 -32.67
N SER A 249 4.85 -34.28 -33.55
CA SER A 249 6.06 -33.45 -33.47
C SER A 249 5.75 -31.95 -33.56
N LEU A 250 4.80 -31.56 -34.43
CA LEU A 250 4.36 -30.19 -34.58
C LEU A 250 3.67 -29.68 -33.29
N CYS A 251 2.74 -30.47 -32.74
CA CYS A 251 2.07 -30.13 -31.48
C CYS A 251 3.06 -29.90 -30.32
N VAL A 252 4.04 -30.77 -30.16
CA VAL A 252 5.08 -30.63 -29.13
C VAL A 252 5.87 -29.34 -29.31
N ARG A 253 6.23 -29.00 -30.55
CA ARG A 253 6.97 -27.79 -30.89
C ARG A 253 6.14 -26.53 -30.59
N GLU A 254 4.85 -26.56 -30.90
CA GLU A 254 3.93 -25.45 -30.66
C GLU A 254 3.66 -25.24 -29.17
N PHE A 255 3.52 -26.28 -28.35
CA PHE A 255 3.43 -26.15 -26.89
C PHE A 255 4.70 -25.55 -26.28
N ARG A 256 5.88 -25.88 -26.79
CA ARG A 256 7.11 -25.21 -26.38
C ARG A 256 7.13 -23.73 -26.76
N LYS A 257 6.63 -23.37 -27.94
CA LYS A 257 6.46 -21.98 -28.37
C LYS A 257 5.46 -21.21 -27.51
N LEU A 258 4.45 -21.88 -26.94
CA LEU A 258 3.58 -21.33 -25.93
C LEU A 258 4.28 -21.11 -24.59
N GLY A 259 5.49 -21.60 -24.41
CA GLY A 259 6.26 -21.40 -23.17
C GLY A 259 6.05 -22.48 -22.12
N PHE A 260 5.54 -23.67 -22.48
CA PHE A 260 5.59 -24.82 -21.59
C PHE A 260 7.04 -25.32 -21.44
N SER A 261 7.42 -25.67 -20.22
CA SER A 261 8.79 -26.14 -19.93
C SER A 261 9.01 -27.59 -20.40
N ASN A 262 7.96 -28.41 -20.31
CA ASN A 262 7.98 -29.81 -20.69
C ASN A 262 7.39 -30.06 -22.09
N SER A 263 7.81 -31.14 -22.70
CA SER A 263 7.23 -31.59 -23.99
C SER A 263 5.77 -32.05 -23.86
N ASN A 264 5.37 -32.49 -22.68
CA ASN A 264 4.00 -32.75 -22.29
C ASN A 264 3.50 -31.62 -21.37
N PRO A 265 2.57 -30.76 -21.83
CA PRO A 265 2.03 -29.65 -21.02
C PRO A 265 1.39 -30.08 -19.70
N ALA A 266 0.91 -31.34 -19.62
CA ALA A 266 0.30 -31.87 -18.40
C ALA A 266 1.28 -31.83 -17.21
N GLN A 267 2.57 -32.09 -17.46
CA GLN A 267 3.59 -32.07 -16.39
C GLN A 267 3.79 -30.69 -15.79
N ASP A 268 3.62 -29.62 -16.56
CA ASP A 268 3.72 -28.25 -16.05
C ASP A 268 2.52 -27.88 -15.17
N LEU A 269 1.37 -28.56 -15.34
CA LEU A 269 0.13 -28.31 -14.61
C LEU A 269 -0.16 -29.36 -13.52
N GLU A 270 0.78 -30.27 -13.24
CA GLU A 270 0.69 -31.21 -12.11
C GLU A 270 0.89 -30.52 -10.74
N ARG A 271 1.63 -29.41 -10.74
CA ARG A 271 1.90 -28.67 -9.51
C ARG A 271 0.64 -27.98 -8.98
N VAL A 272 0.32 -28.22 -7.72
CA VAL A 272 -0.79 -27.58 -7.00
C VAL A 272 -0.27 -26.86 -5.75
N PRO A 273 -0.67 -25.61 -5.48
CA PRO A 273 -1.31 -24.70 -6.43
C PRO A 273 -0.39 -24.33 -7.59
N PRO A 274 -0.89 -23.90 -8.78
CA PRO A 274 -2.25 -23.45 -9.07
C PRO A 274 -3.13 -24.48 -9.79
N GLY A 275 -2.61 -25.67 -10.17
CA GLY A 275 -3.38 -26.72 -10.80
C GLY A 275 -4.18 -26.27 -12.04
N LEU A 276 -5.39 -26.80 -12.18
CA LEU A 276 -6.29 -26.51 -13.31
C LEU A 276 -6.72 -25.03 -13.40
N LEU A 277 -6.64 -24.27 -12.31
CA LEU A 277 -6.98 -22.84 -12.33
C LEU A 277 -6.06 -22.06 -13.28
N ALA A 278 -4.80 -22.47 -13.42
CA ALA A 278 -3.90 -21.86 -14.39
C ALA A 278 -4.37 -22.08 -15.83
N LEU A 279 -4.85 -23.27 -16.15
CA LEU A 279 -5.42 -23.57 -17.47
C LEU A 279 -6.69 -22.76 -17.71
N ASP A 280 -7.56 -22.64 -16.71
CA ASP A 280 -8.77 -21.82 -16.79
C ASP A 280 -8.43 -20.35 -17.11
N ASN A 281 -7.43 -19.79 -16.44
CA ASN A 281 -6.95 -18.43 -16.70
C ASN A 281 -6.38 -18.25 -18.11
N MET A 282 -5.56 -19.18 -18.57
CA MET A 282 -5.00 -19.13 -19.93
C MET A 282 -6.10 -19.20 -21.00
N LEU A 283 -7.09 -20.07 -20.79
CA LEU A 283 -8.25 -20.19 -21.69
C LEU A 283 -9.13 -18.94 -21.64
N TYR A 284 -9.36 -18.40 -20.45
CA TYR A 284 -10.10 -17.16 -20.30
C TYR A 284 -9.44 -16.01 -21.07
N PHE A 285 -8.13 -15.84 -20.91
CA PHE A 285 -7.37 -14.81 -21.62
C PHE A 285 -7.42 -14.99 -23.14
N SER A 286 -7.26 -16.23 -23.64
CA SER A 286 -7.31 -16.52 -25.07
C SER A 286 -8.70 -16.23 -25.70
N ARG A 287 -9.78 -16.41 -24.93
CA ARG A 287 -11.17 -16.21 -25.41
C ARG A 287 -11.64 -14.77 -25.28
N HIS A 288 -11.32 -14.09 -24.18
CA HIS A 288 -11.81 -12.75 -23.88
C HIS A 288 -10.88 -11.63 -24.36
N ALA A 289 -9.61 -11.93 -24.59
CA ALA A 289 -8.63 -10.99 -25.12
C ALA A 289 -7.81 -11.61 -26.26
N PRO A 290 -8.43 -12.16 -27.33
CA PRO A 290 -7.76 -12.95 -28.35
C PRO A 290 -6.63 -12.20 -29.05
N SER A 291 -6.82 -10.91 -29.34
CA SER A 291 -5.78 -10.07 -29.95
C SER A 291 -4.57 -9.86 -29.04
N ALA A 292 -4.79 -9.71 -27.73
CA ALA A 292 -3.71 -9.58 -26.76
C ALA A 292 -2.97 -10.91 -26.58
N TYR A 293 -3.71 -12.02 -26.54
CA TYR A 293 -3.17 -13.37 -26.46
C TYR A 293 -2.29 -13.71 -27.67
N SER A 294 -2.82 -13.54 -28.90
CA SER A 294 -2.07 -13.80 -30.14
C SER A 294 -0.83 -12.93 -30.24
N ARG A 295 -0.94 -11.65 -29.90
CA ARG A 295 0.22 -10.73 -29.88
C ARG A 295 1.27 -11.20 -28.89
N PHE A 296 0.88 -11.55 -27.65
CA PHE A 296 1.81 -12.04 -26.64
C PHE A 296 2.58 -13.26 -27.15
N VAL A 297 1.86 -14.28 -27.66
CA VAL A 297 2.48 -15.52 -28.14
C VAL A 297 3.37 -15.26 -29.36
N LEU A 298 2.88 -14.51 -30.36
CA LEU A 298 3.65 -14.23 -31.57
C LEU A 298 4.91 -13.42 -31.32
N GLU A 299 4.82 -12.38 -30.49
CA GLU A 299 5.98 -11.55 -30.13
C GLU A 299 7.07 -12.34 -29.39
N ASN A 300 6.71 -13.36 -28.64
CA ASN A 300 7.63 -14.15 -27.85
C ASN A 300 8.00 -15.50 -28.45
N SER A 301 7.33 -15.97 -29.54
CA SER A 301 7.63 -17.22 -30.20
C SER A 301 8.42 -17.07 -31.50
N SER A 302 8.53 -15.87 -32.04
CA SER A 302 9.18 -15.56 -33.30
C SER A 302 10.63 -15.08 -33.17
N ARG A 303 11.08 -14.83 -31.96
CA ARG A 303 12.44 -14.38 -31.69
C ARG A 303 13.35 -15.58 -31.43
N GLU A 304 14.49 -15.61 -32.06
CA GLU A 304 15.59 -16.53 -31.76
C GLU A 304 16.47 -16.03 -30.60
N ASP A 305 16.08 -14.94 -30.00
CA ASP A 305 16.84 -14.31 -28.92
C ASP A 305 16.46 -14.89 -27.52
N LYS A 306 17.37 -14.74 -26.58
CA LYS A 306 17.23 -15.24 -25.21
C LYS A 306 16.17 -14.50 -24.38
N HIS A 307 15.48 -13.50 -24.97
CA HIS A 307 14.58 -12.57 -24.29
C HIS A 307 13.09 -12.94 -24.44
N GLU A 308 12.78 -14.15 -24.84
CA GLU A 308 11.40 -14.62 -24.94
C GLU A 308 10.73 -14.75 -23.58
N CYS A 309 9.55 -14.14 -23.42
CA CYS A 309 8.72 -14.31 -22.23
C CYS A 309 7.86 -15.57 -22.39
N PRO A 310 8.03 -16.63 -21.57
CA PRO A 310 7.31 -17.89 -21.73
C PRO A 310 5.87 -17.74 -21.21
N PHE A 311 4.87 -17.70 -22.10
CA PHE A 311 3.46 -17.47 -21.76
C PHE A 311 2.93 -18.48 -20.74
N ALA A 312 3.06 -19.78 -21.02
CA ALA A 312 2.49 -20.83 -20.17
C ALA A 312 3.15 -20.86 -18.78
N ARG A 313 4.48 -20.86 -18.70
CA ARG A 313 5.22 -20.80 -17.43
C ARG A 313 4.85 -19.55 -16.63
N SER A 314 4.79 -18.41 -17.30
CA SER A 314 4.39 -17.13 -16.66
C SER A 314 2.97 -17.18 -16.15
N SER A 315 2.03 -17.75 -16.91
CA SER A 315 0.63 -17.89 -16.52
C SER A 315 0.45 -18.79 -15.30
N ILE A 316 1.17 -19.91 -15.23
CA ILE A 316 1.15 -20.85 -14.11
C ILE A 316 1.67 -20.16 -12.83
N GLN A 317 2.83 -19.53 -12.90
CA GLN A 317 3.42 -18.85 -11.74
C GLN A 317 2.60 -17.64 -11.31
N LEU A 318 2.06 -16.88 -12.28
CA LEU A 318 1.23 -15.72 -12.00
C LEU A 318 -0.10 -16.12 -11.36
N THR A 319 -0.72 -17.22 -11.78
CA THR A 319 -1.94 -17.73 -11.14
C THR A 319 -1.67 -18.13 -9.69
N ALA A 320 -0.55 -18.81 -9.40
CA ALA A 320 -0.14 -19.14 -8.05
C ALA A 320 0.08 -17.85 -7.21
N LEU A 321 0.74 -16.86 -7.78
CA LEU A 321 0.97 -15.57 -7.15
C LEU A 321 -0.35 -14.83 -6.83
N LEU A 322 -1.30 -14.81 -7.75
CA LEU A 322 -2.61 -14.18 -7.52
C LEU A 322 -3.41 -14.91 -6.45
N CYS A 323 -3.37 -16.25 -6.41
CA CYS A 323 -4.00 -17.03 -5.35
C CYS A 323 -3.40 -16.70 -3.98
N GLU A 324 -2.10 -16.51 -3.89
CA GLU A 324 -1.42 -16.10 -2.66
C GLU A 324 -1.79 -14.67 -2.26
N LEU A 325 -1.69 -13.70 -3.17
CA LEU A 325 -2.00 -12.29 -2.88
C LEU A 325 -3.47 -12.08 -2.44
N LEU A 326 -4.39 -12.86 -3.01
CA LEU A 326 -5.82 -12.78 -2.71
C LEU A 326 -6.27 -13.81 -1.67
N ARG A 327 -5.35 -14.62 -1.14
CA ARG A 327 -5.59 -15.64 -0.13
C ARG A 327 -6.72 -16.61 -0.47
N VAL A 328 -6.72 -17.12 -1.69
CA VAL A 328 -7.72 -18.07 -2.18
C VAL A 328 -7.67 -19.35 -1.36
N GLY A 329 -8.79 -19.73 -0.75
CA GLY A 329 -8.91 -20.93 0.09
C GLY A 329 -8.34 -20.81 1.50
N GLU A 330 -7.93 -19.61 1.93
CA GLU A 330 -7.53 -19.38 3.32
C GLU A 330 -8.75 -19.05 4.19
N PRO A 331 -8.73 -19.41 5.49
CA PRO A 331 -9.79 -19.05 6.44
C PRO A 331 -9.92 -17.53 6.59
N CYS A 332 -11.16 -17.05 6.80
CA CYS A 332 -11.46 -15.63 7.01
C CYS A 332 -11.15 -15.16 8.44
N GLU A 333 -9.99 -15.47 9.00
CA GLU A 333 -9.70 -15.32 10.43
C GLU A 333 -9.23 -13.91 10.86
N SER A 334 -8.93 -13.01 9.97
CA SER A 334 -8.39 -11.70 10.36
C SER A 334 -9.13 -10.53 9.72
N ALA A 335 -9.17 -9.41 10.43
CA ALA A 335 -9.65 -8.15 9.92
C ALA A 335 -8.78 -7.70 8.73
N GLN A 336 -9.18 -8.10 7.53
CA GLN A 336 -8.56 -7.67 6.29
C GLN A 336 -9.51 -6.79 5.50
N ASP A 337 -8.91 -6.00 4.65
CA ASP A 337 -9.65 -5.07 3.81
C ASP A 337 -10.15 -5.76 2.54
N PHE A 338 -11.41 -5.53 2.19
CA PHE A 338 -11.92 -5.94 0.89
C PHE A 338 -11.38 -5.06 -0.23
N SER A 339 -11.36 -5.59 -1.45
CA SER A 339 -10.97 -4.83 -2.64
C SER A 339 -12.23 -4.45 -3.44
N PRO A 340 -12.59 -3.15 -3.52
CA PRO A 340 -13.81 -2.69 -4.19
C PRO A 340 -13.96 -3.17 -5.64
N MET A 341 -12.85 -3.32 -6.36
CA MET A 341 -12.87 -3.74 -7.75
C MET A 341 -13.46 -5.14 -7.98
N PHE A 342 -13.43 -6.04 -6.95
CA PHE A 342 -14.03 -7.37 -7.07
C PHE A 342 -15.56 -7.35 -7.13
N PHE A 343 -16.18 -6.22 -6.76
CA PHE A 343 -17.62 -6.00 -6.87
C PHE A 343 -18.00 -5.21 -8.12
N SER A 344 -17.03 -4.71 -8.89
CA SER A 344 -17.29 -3.87 -10.08
C SER A 344 -17.82 -4.68 -11.27
N GLN A 345 -17.44 -5.96 -11.38
CA GLN A 345 -17.80 -6.81 -12.52
C GLN A 345 -17.74 -8.31 -12.18
N ASP A 346 -18.28 -9.12 -13.09
CA ASP A 346 -18.20 -10.57 -13.03
C ASP A 346 -16.81 -11.07 -13.41
N HIS A 347 -16.46 -12.29 -12.98
CA HIS A 347 -15.18 -12.93 -13.27
C HIS A 347 -13.93 -12.12 -12.91
N SER A 348 -14.01 -11.29 -11.85
CA SER A 348 -12.95 -10.35 -11.47
C SER A 348 -11.57 -10.98 -11.28
N PHE A 349 -11.50 -12.25 -10.83
CA PHE A 349 -10.21 -12.95 -10.70
C PHE A 349 -9.56 -13.22 -12.06
N HIS A 350 -10.34 -13.70 -13.04
CA HIS A 350 -9.83 -14.00 -14.40
C HIS A 350 -9.48 -12.70 -15.14
N GLU A 351 -10.26 -11.67 -14.95
CA GLU A 351 -9.97 -10.34 -15.49
C GLU A 351 -8.71 -9.72 -14.87
N LEU A 352 -8.51 -9.89 -13.57
CA LEU A 352 -7.28 -9.48 -12.90
C LEU A 352 -6.07 -10.24 -13.46
N PHE A 353 -6.21 -11.55 -13.72
CA PHE A 353 -5.18 -12.32 -14.40
C PHE A 353 -4.87 -11.75 -15.79
N CYS A 354 -5.88 -11.38 -16.57
CA CYS A 354 -5.68 -10.77 -17.89
C CYS A 354 -4.87 -9.47 -17.84
N VAL A 355 -5.09 -8.65 -16.82
CA VAL A 355 -4.28 -7.44 -16.59
C VAL A 355 -2.87 -7.81 -16.17
N ALA A 356 -2.73 -8.74 -15.24
CA ALA A 356 -1.46 -9.13 -14.65
C ALA A 356 -0.51 -9.84 -15.65
N ILE A 357 -1.04 -10.67 -16.55
CA ILE A 357 -0.21 -11.34 -17.57
C ILE A 357 0.34 -10.33 -18.61
N GLN A 358 -0.45 -9.32 -18.95
CA GLN A 358 0.02 -8.24 -19.83
C GLN A 358 1.06 -7.36 -19.13
N LEU A 359 0.87 -7.08 -17.84
CA LEU A 359 1.85 -6.38 -17.00
C LEU A 359 3.17 -7.16 -16.96
N LEU A 360 3.12 -8.47 -16.75
CA LEU A 360 4.29 -9.33 -16.71
C LEU A 360 5.08 -9.24 -18.01
N ASN A 361 4.42 -9.34 -19.16
CA ASN A 361 5.07 -9.20 -20.48
C ASN A 361 5.71 -7.81 -20.66
N LYS A 362 5.02 -6.76 -20.21
CA LYS A 362 5.56 -5.39 -20.23
C LYS A 362 6.80 -5.27 -19.36
N THR A 363 6.74 -5.75 -18.13
CA THR A 363 7.85 -5.71 -17.15
C THR A 363 9.03 -6.54 -17.64
N TRP A 364 8.77 -7.70 -18.25
CA TRP A 364 9.79 -8.53 -18.90
C TRP A 364 10.59 -7.74 -19.94
N LYS A 365 9.89 -7.00 -20.80
CA LYS A 365 10.52 -6.14 -21.82
C LYS A 365 11.28 -4.96 -21.21
N GLU A 366 10.72 -4.30 -20.20
CA GLU A 366 11.37 -3.18 -19.50
C GLU A 366 12.68 -3.61 -18.84
N MET A 367 12.71 -4.79 -18.25
CA MET A 367 13.89 -5.38 -17.63
C MET A 367 14.88 -5.99 -18.64
N ARG A 368 14.50 -6.11 -19.91
CA ARG A 368 15.26 -6.89 -20.94
C ARG A 368 15.62 -8.28 -20.39
N ALA A 369 14.67 -8.92 -19.73
CA ALA A 369 14.88 -10.16 -19.00
C ALA A 369 15.19 -11.35 -19.91
N THR A 370 15.92 -12.30 -19.37
CA THR A 370 16.17 -13.63 -19.96
C THR A 370 15.49 -14.69 -19.09
N GLN A 371 15.58 -15.95 -19.51
CA GLN A 371 15.01 -17.07 -18.72
C GLN A 371 15.65 -17.19 -17.32
N GLU A 372 16.88 -16.73 -17.13
CA GLU A 372 17.58 -16.71 -15.85
C GLU A 372 17.02 -15.63 -14.90
N ASP A 373 16.41 -14.57 -15.46
CA ASP A 373 15.83 -13.48 -14.68
C ASP A 373 14.36 -13.71 -14.31
N PHE A 374 13.80 -14.88 -14.63
CA PHE A 374 12.38 -15.18 -14.46
C PHE A 374 11.89 -14.86 -13.05
N ASP A 375 12.60 -15.33 -12.03
CA ASP A 375 12.20 -15.12 -10.63
C ASP A 375 12.29 -13.65 -10.22
N LYS A 376 13.27 -12.90 -10.74
CA LYS A 376 13.38 -11.45 -10.52
C LYS A 376 12.20 -10.70 -11.13
N VAL A 377 11.79 -11.07 -12.34
CA VAL A 377 10.60 -10.48 -12.98
C VAL A 377 9.36 -10.77 -12.16
N MET A 378 9.19 -12.02 -11.71
CA MET A 378 8.05 -12.40 -10.87
C MET A 378 8.01 -11.61 -9.53
N GLN A 379 9.16 -11.33 -8.93
CA GLN A 379 9.24 -10.49 -7.73
C GLN A 379 8.81 -9.04 -8.00
N VAL A 380 9.23 -8.46 -9.13
CA VAL A 380 8.82 -7.10 -9.52
C VAL A 380 7.31 -7.06 -9.79
N VAL A 381 6.78 -8.04 -10.53
CA VAL A 381 5.34 -8.14 -10.82
C VAL A 381 4.53 -8.32 -9.53
N ARG A 382 4.99 -9.17 -8.61
CA ARG A 382 4.39 -9.32 -7.27
C ARG A 382 4.26 -7.97 -6.57
N GLU A 383 5.33 -7.20 -6.57
CA GLU A 383 5.36 -5.89 -5.91
C GLU A 383 4.44 -4.88 -6.59
N GLN A 384 4.44 -4.83 -7.93
CA GLN A 384 3.53 -3.98 -8.70
C GLN A 384 2.05 -4.29 -8.38
N LEU A 385 1.68 -5.59 -8.37
CA LEU A 385 0.33 -6.03 -8.04
C LEU A 385 -0.04 -5.73 -6.58
N ALA A 386 0.83 -6.10 -5.62
CA ALA A 386 0.58 -5.90 -4.20
C ALA A 386 0.41 -4.42 -3.84
N ARG A 387 1.31 -3.55 -4.34
CA ARG A 387 1.22 -2.10 -4.11
C ARG A 387 -0.04 -1.49 -4.71
N THR A 388 -0.43 -1.94 -5.90
CA THR A 388 -1.65 -1.42 -6.55
C THR A 388 -2.91 -1.91 -5.85
N LEU A 389 -2.96 -3.17 -5.40
CA LEU A 389 -4.06 -3.70 -4.60
C LEU A 389 -4.21 -2.95 -3.26
N ALA A 390 -3.09 -2.63 -2.61
CA ALA A 390 -3.09 -1.85 -1.36
C ALA A 390 -3.70 -0.45 -1.49
N LEU A 391 -3.72 0.13 -2.69
CA LEU A 391 -4.40 1.40 -2.99
C LEU A 391 -5.93 1.26 -3.08
N LYS A 392 -6.47 0.05 -2.93
CA LYS A 392 -7.91 -0.27 -2.98
C LYS A 392 -8.63 0.39 -4.18
N PRO A 393 -8.20 0.14 -5.44
CA PRO A 393 -8.84 0.74 -6.60
C PRO A 393 -10.32 0.33 -6.65
N THR A 394 -11.18 1.27 -7.05
CA THR A 394 -12.63 1.06 -7.07
C THR A 394 -13.11 0.26 -8.28
N SER A 395 -12.32 0.21 -9.35
CA SER A 395 -12.62 -0.56 -10.56
C SER A 395 -11.38 -1.25 -11.11
N LEU A 396 -11.59 -2.26 -11.94
CA LEU A 396 -10.51 -2.95 -12.64
C LEU A 396 -9.79 -2.02 -13.64
N GLU A 397 -10.50 -1.08 -14.26
CA GLU A 397 -9.91 -0.11 -15.17
C GLU A 397 -8.95 0.84 -14.44
N LEU A 398 -9.36 1.30 -13.25
CA LEU A 398 -8.50 2.11 -12.38
C LEU A 398 -7.28 1.30 -11.90
N PHE A 399 -7.48 0.02 -11.57
CA PHE A 399 -6.38 -0.90 -11.24
C PHE A 399 -5.41 -1.00 -12.40
N ARG A 400 -5.91 -1.26 -13.62
CA ARG A 400 -5.10 -1.37 -14.84
C ARG A 400 -4.27 -0.11 -15.08
N THR A 401 -4.89 1.07 -14.95
CA THR A 401 -4.21 2.36 -15.11
C THR A 401 -3.10 2.55 -14.09
N LYS A 402 -3.38 2.30 -12.82
CA LYS A 402 -2.39 2.44 -11.73
C LYS A 402 -1.24 1.45 -11.83
N VAL A 403 -1.52 0.18 -12.11
CA VAL A 403 -0.48 -0.84 -12.21
C VAL A 403 0.41 -0.62 -13.43
N ASN A 404 -0.14 -0.12 -14.54
CA ASN A 404 0.65 0.20 -15.73
C ASN A 404 1.53 1.45 -15.55
N ALA A 405 1.13 2.38 -14.69
CA ALA A 405 1.96 3.53 -14.30
C ALA A 405 3.15 3.13 -13.41
N LEU A 406 3.05 2.01 -12.69
CA LEU A 406 4.09 1.48 -11.82
C LEU A 406 5.10 0.67 -12.65
N THR A 407 5.94 1.36 -13.44
CA THR A 407 6.98 0.74 -14.26
C THR A 407 8.10 0.11 -13.44
N TYR A 408 8.97 -0.69 -14.05
CA TYR A 408 10.14 -1.25 -13.38
C TYR A 408 11.04 -0.16 -12.75
N GLY A 409 11.29 0.93 -13.50
CA GLY A 409 12.05 2.07 -12.99
C GLY A 409 11.40 2.72 -11.76
N GLU A 410 10.07 2.83 -11.76
CA GLU A 410 9.31 3.37 -10.63
C GLU A 410 9.38 2.45 -9.39
N VAL A 411 9.31 1.13 -9.59
CA VAL A 411 9.50 0.14 -8.50
C VAL A 411 10.88 0.28 -7.88
N LEU A 412 11.93 0.42 -8.70
CA LEU A 412 13.30 0.63 -8.18
C LEU A 412 13.40 1.92 -7.37
N ARG A 413 12.78 3.02 -7.86
CA ARG A 413 12.75 4.29 -7.16
C ARG A 413 12.04 4.18 -5.81
N LEU A 414 10.90 3.49 -5.77
CA LEU A 414 10.15 3.26 -4.53
C LEU A 414 10.95 2.41 -3.53
N ARG A 415 11.60 1.32 -3.98
CA ARG A 415 12.48 0.51 -3.13
C ARG A 415 13.61 1.35 -2.53
N GLN A 416 14.20 2.22 -3.33
CA GLN A 416 15.25 3.11 -2.85
C GLN A 416 14.71 4.09 -1.81
N THR A 417 13.55 4.69 -2.05
CA THR A 417 12.90 5.60 -1.10
C THR A 417 12.55 4.92 0.22
N GLU A 418 12.00 3.70 0.17
CA GLU A 418 11.68 2.91 1.36
C GLU A 418 12.92 2.50 2.14
N ARG A 419 13.99 2.11 1.43
CA ARG A 419 15.27 1.81 2.06
C ARG A 419 15.81 3.05 2.79
N LEU A 420 15.77 4.21 2.16
CA LEU A 420 16.18 5.47 2.78
C LEU A 420 15.31 5.83 3.99
N HIS A 421 14.01 5.56 3.92
CA HIS A 421 13.10 5.79 5.03
C HIS A 421 13.35 4.81 6.19
N GLN A 422 13.55 3.52 5.89
CA GLN A 422 13.91 2.51 6.89
C GLN A 422 15.25 2.84 7.57
N GLU A 423 16.22 3.36 6.83
CA GLU A 423 17.49 3.84 7.38
C GLU A 423 17.29 5.08 8.30
N GLY A 424 16.21 5.85 8.08
CA GLY A 424 15.79 6.96 8.95
C GLY A 424 15.17 6.54 10.29
N THR A 425 14.56 5.34 10.35
CA THR A 425 13.96 4.74 11.56
C THR A 425 14.88 3.66 12.15
N LEU A 426 16.09 4.06 12.51
CA LEU A 426 17.17 3.10 12.78
C LEU A 426 17.08 2.47 14.17
N ALA A 427 17.62 1.24 14.27
CA ALA A 427 17.80 0.54 15.54
C ALA A 427 18.70 1.35 16.50
N PRO A 428 18.52 1.20 17.85
CA PRO A 428 19.27 1.97 18.85
C PRO A 428 20.79 2.04 18.64
N PRO A 429 21.51 0.95 18.26
CA PRO A 429 22.95 1.00 18.01
C PRO A 429 23.35 1.93 16.85
N ILE A 430 22.49 2.04 15.83
CA ILE A 430 22.74 2.90 14.67
C ILE A 430 22.50 4.36 15.03
N LEU A 431 21.48 4.65 15.85
CA LEU A 431 21.26 5.99 16.41
C LEU A 431 22.45 6.45 17.25
N GLU A 432 23.00 5.56 18.09
CA GLU A 432 24.23 5.84 18.84
C GLU A 432 25.42 6.14 17.94
N LEU A 433 25.60 5.37 16.87
CA LEU A 433 26.66 5.62 15.89
C LEU A 433 26.48 7.01 15.24
N ARG A 434 25.27 7.36 14.82
CA ARG A 434 24.98 8.68 14.25
C ARG A 434 25.29 9.81 15.23
N GLU A 435 24.93 9.66 16.50
CA GLU A 435 25.26 10.67 17.52
C GLU A 435 26.79 10.81 17.72
N LYS A 436 27.55 9.72 17.67
CA LYS A 436 29.02 9.75 17.73
C LYS A 436 29.66 10.41 16.52
N LEU A 437 29.06 10.27 15.32
CA LEU A 437 29.57 10.85 14.09
C LEU A 437 29.26 12.34 13.94
N LYS A 438 28.20 12.84 14.57
CA LYS A 438 27.78 14.25 14.47
C LYS A 438 28.88 15.29 14.71
N PRO A 439 29.68 15.21 15.78
CA PRO A 439 30.70 16.23 16.04
C PRO A 439 31.81 16.23 14.98
N GLU A 440 32.20 15.06 14.49
CA GLU A 440 33.20 14.91 13.41
C GLU A 440 32.70 15.54 12.11
N LEU A 441 31.48 15.20 11.71
CA LEU A 441 30.87 15.71 10.47
C LEU A 441 30.56 17.22 10.57
N MET A 442 30.14 17.70 11.74
CA MET A 442 30.02 19.14 11.96
C MET A 442 31.36 19.85 11.85
N GLY A 443 32.45 19.21 12.26
CA GLY A 443 33.81 19.72 12.06
C GLY A 443 34.16 19.87 10.56
N LEU A 444 33.80 18.89 9.74
CA LEU A 444 33.97 18.96 8.28
C LEU A 444 33.14 20.08 7.65
N ILE A 445 31.87 20.22 8.03
CA ILE A 445 31.01 21.30 7.57
C ILE A 445 31.61 22.66 7.96
N ARG A 446 32.07 22.80 9.21
CA ARG A 446 32.74 24.02 9.68
C ARG A 446 33.96 24.36 8.82
N GLN A 447 34.83 23.40 8.55
CA GLN A 447 36.00 23.61 7.67
C GLN A 447 35.57 24.07 6.29
N GLN A 448 34.58 23.44 5.70
CA GLN A 448 34.05 23.79 4.38
C GLN A 448 33.47 25.22 4.38
N ARG A 449 32.75 25.64 5.43
CA ARG A 449 32.23 27.02 5.55
C ARG A 449 33.34 28.03 5.63
N LEU A 450 34.37 27.77 6.45
CA LEU A 450 35.54 28.69 6.56
C LEU A 450 36.32 28.77 5.26
N LEU A 451 36.49 27.65 4.54
CA LEU A 451 37.12 27.65 3.24
C LEU A 451 36.36 28.53 2.24
N ARG A 452 35.04 28.45 2.21
CA ARG A 452 34.19 29.31 1.37
C ARG A 452 34.31 30.78 1.72
N LEU A 453 34.47 31.13 2.98
CA LEU A 453 34.74 32.51 3.39
C LEU A 453 36.12 32.99 2.86
N CYS A 454 37.12 32.09 2.88
CA CYS A 454 38.46 32.43 2.33
C CYS A 454 38.48 32.58 0.80
N GLU A 455 37.63 31.85 0.07
CA GLU A 455 37.44 32.02 -1.36
C GLU A 455 36.87 33.41 -1.71
N GLY A 456 36.10 33.98 -0.76
CA GLY A 456 35.47 35.28 -0.91
C GLY A 456 34.21 35.28 -1.78
N MET A 457 33.48 36.37 -1.72
CA MET A 457 32.23 36.53 -2.45
C MET A 457 31.90 37.99 -2.72
N LEU A 458 31.12 38.21 -3.79
CA LEU A 458 30.55 39.51 -4.11
C LEU A 458 29.19 39.69 -3.44
N PHE A 459 29.03 40.77 -2.68
CA PHE A 459 27.78 41.14 -2.04
C PHE A 459 27.27 42.46 -2.62
N ARG A 460 25.96 42.64 -2.57
CA ARG A 460 25.34 43.93 -2.83
C ARG A 460 25.43 44.81 -1.59
N LYS A 461 25.73 46.08 -1.79
CA LYS A 461 25.84 47.08 -0.70
C LYS A 461 24.49 47.76 -0.48
N ILE A 462 24.02 47.81 0.77
CA ILE A 462 22.86 48.62 1.12
C ILE A 462 23.32 50.08 1.14
N SER A 463 22.92 50.84 0.13
CA SER A 463 23.23 52.30 0.06
C SER A 463 21.95 53.11 0.32
N SER A 464 22.02 54.04 1.25
CA SER A 464 20.94 54.98 1.57
C SER A 464 20.75 56.13 0.57
N ARG A 465 21.67 56.29 -0.42
CA ARG A 465 21.64 57.38 -1.39
C ARG A 465 22.09 56.90 -2.78
N ARG A 466 21.14 56.83 -3.70
CA ARG A 466 21.26 56.65 -5.15
C ARG A 466 21.30 55.20 -5.70
N ARG A 467 20.58 55.05 -6.82
CA ARG A 467 20.29 53.86 -7.61
C ARG A 467 21.48 53.26 -8.39
N GLN A 468 22.68 53.17 -7.84
CA GLN A 468 23.76 52.37 -8.43
C GLN A 468 24.05 51.23 -7.45
N ASP A 469 23.80 50.01 -7.87
CA ASP A 469 24.12 48.78 -7.12
C ASP A 469 25.66 48.67 -7.06
N LYS A 470 26.24 49.20 -6.00
CA LYS A 470 27.65 48.98 -5.71
C LYS A 470 27.84 47.57 -5.16
N LEU A 471 28.82 46.87 -5.71
CA LEU A 471 29.20 45.53 -5.25
C LEU A 471 30.39 45.64 -4.29
N TRP A 472 30.35 44.80 -3.27
CA TRP A 472 31.44 44.55 -2.35
C TRP A 472 32.00 43.16 -2.56
N PHE A 473 33.30 43.02 -2.73
CA PHE A 473 33.98 41.74 -2.56
C PHE A 473 34.41 41.63 -1.09
N CYS A 474 34.08 40.51 -0.45
CA CYS A 474 34.46 40.22 0.93
C CYS A 474 35.09 38.83 0.99
N CYS A 475 36.24 38.69 1.67
CA CYS A 475 36.91 37.41 1.89
C CYS A 475 37.56 37.36 3.27
N LEU A 476 37.69 36.15 3.82
CA LEU A 476 38.39 35.87 5.05
C LEU A 476 39.88 35.58 4.74
N SER A 477 40.80 36.14 5.50
CA SER A 477 42.21 35.81 5.38
C SER A 477 42.49 34.33 5.67
N PRO A 478 43.52 33.69 5.06
CA PRO A 478 43.84 32.28 5.24
C PRO A 478 44.12 31.88 6.69
N ASN A 479 44.55 32.81 7.54
CA ASN A 479 44.79 32.62 8.95
C ASN A 479 43.51 32.76 9.83
N HIS A 480 42.35 33.02 9.20
CA HIS A 480 41.02 33.21 9.78
C HIS A 480 40.91 34.37 10.80
N LYS A 481 41.81 35.34 10.75
CA LYS A 481 41.86 36.43 11.72
C LYS A 481 41.33 37.79 11.22
N VAL A 482 41.31 37.97 9.90
CA VAL A 482 40.98 39.28 9.30
C VAL A 482 39.94 39.08 8.18
N LEU A 483 38.84 39.82 8.25
CA LEU A 483 37.87 39.95 7.18
C LEU A 483 38.27 41.13 6.28
N GLN A 484 38.59 40.86 5.04
CA GLN A 484 38.98 41.87 4.06
C GLN A 484 37.80 42.17 3.13
N TYR A 485 37.52 43.42 2.84
CA TYR A 485 36.45 43.82 1.93
C TYR A 485 36.81 45.08 1.17
N GLY A 486 36.26 45.23 -0.04
CA GLY A 486 36.49 46.40 -0.89
C GLY A 486 35.39 46.58 -1.94
N ASP A 487 35.24 47.83 -2.42
CA ASP A 487 34.30 48.15 -3.50
C ASP A 487 34.80 47.56 -4.83
N VAL A 488 33.90 46.97 -5.60
CA VAL A 488 34.18 46.39 -6.91
C VAL A 488 33.17 46.92 -7.92
N GLU A 489 33.66 47.27 -9.12
CA GLU A 489 32.77 47.67 -10.21
C GLU A 489 32.08 46.47 -10.84
N GLU A 490 30.84 46.66 -11.28
CA GLU A 490 30.05 45.63 -11.92
C GLU A 490 30.75 45.13 -13.20
N GLY A 491 31.00 43.81 -13.29
CA GLY A 491 31.71 43.19 -14.42
C GLY A 491 33.23 43.14 -14.31
N ALA A 492 33.85 43.69 -13.27
CA ALA A 492 35.28 43.55 -13.00
C ALA A 492 35.60 42.13 -12.48
N LYS A 493 36.80 41.60 -12.80
CA LYS A 493 37.28 40.36 -12.19
C LYS A 493 37.40 40.54 -10.66
N PRO A 494 37.03 39.51 -9.88
CA PRO A 494 37.18 39.59 -8.42
C PRO A 494 38.66 39.95 -8.08
N PRO A 495 38.87 40.89 -7.16
CA PRO A 495 40.20 41.31 -6.78
C PRO A 495 40.96 40.16 -6.11
N THR A 496 42.26 40.08 -6.33
CA THR A 496 43.12 39.16 -5.60
C THR A 496 43.30 39.62 -4.14
N LEU A 497 43.58 38.69 -3.25
CA LEU A 497 43.76 38.97 -1.80
C LEU A 497 44.78 40.09 -1.54
N GLU A 498 45.81 40.19 -2.39
CA GLU A 498 46.91 41.17 -2.30
C GLU A 498 46.48 42.58 -2.74
N SER A 499 45.41 42.68 -3.54
CA SER A 499 44.93 43.96 -4.07
C SER A 499 43.87 44.65 -3.20
N LEU A 500 43.39 43.94 -2.19
CA LEU A 500 42.40 44.49 -1.24
C LEU A 500 43.14 45.31 -0.16
N PRO A 501 42.70 46.54 0.13
CA PRO A 501 43.29 47.32 1.23
C PRO A 501 43.06 46.57 2.55
N GLU A 502 44.16 46.34 3.30
CA GLU A 502 44.08 45.86 4.68
C GLU A 502 43.37 46.93 5.54
N GLN A 503 42.06 46.92 5.55
CA GLN A 503 41.32 47.70 6.55
C GLN A 503 41.30 46.88 7.83
N ARG A 504 42.35 47.00 8.65
CA ARG A 504 42.37 46.49 10.01
C ARG A 504 41.37 47.31 10.83
N LYS A 505 40.21 46.78 11.05
CA LYS A 505 39.34 47.24 12.12
C LYS A 505 39.58 46.34 13.32
N GLU A 506 40.36 46.86 14.27
CA GLU A 506 40.56 46.23 15.57
C GLU A 506 39.30 46.43 16.39
N GLY A 507 38.56 45.37 16.66
CA GLY A 507 37.36 45.40 17.52
C GLY A 507 36.74 44.01 17.68
N ARG A 508 35.96 43.80 18.73
CA ARG A 508 35.16 42.55 18.91
C ARG A 508 34.08 42.53 17.84
N VAL A 509 34.08 41.45 17.06
CA VAL A 509 33.06 41.20 16.05
C VAL A 509 31.90 40.44 16.71
N GLY A 510 30.68 40.94 16.61
CA GLY A 510 29.47 40.28 17.07
C GLY A 510 28.98 39.23 16.06
N ALA A 511 28.16 38.31 16.54
CA ALA A 511 27.54 37.30 15.71
C ALA A 511 26.70 37.93 14.57
N PRO A 512 26.63 37.31 13.36
CA PRO A 512 25.79 37.82 12.29
C PRO A 512 24.33 37.81 12.72
N THR A 513 23.68 38.96 12.65
CA THR A 513 22.27 39.14 12.94
C THR A 513 21.52 39.46 11.65
N PRO A 514 20.24 39.05 11.51
CA PRO A 514 19.41 39.59 10.45
C PRO A 514 19.48 41.10 10.48
N ALA A 515 19.66 41.75 9.32
CA ALA A 515 19.79 43.20 9.28
C ALA A 515 18.61 43.84 10.05
N PRO A 516 18.87 44.71 11.07
CA PRO A 516 17.80 45.37 11.77
C PRO A 516 16.98 46.16 10.74
N SER A 517 15.67 46.02 10.78
CA SER A 517 14.70 46.69 9.93
C SER A 517 14.50 48.18 10.35
N PRO A 518 15.41 49.10 10.01
CA PRO A 518 15.11 50.52 10.17
C PRO A 518 14.57 51.16 8.88
N TYR A 519 14.48 50.44 7.82
CA TYR A 519 13.96 50.94 6.53
C TYR A 519 12.84 50.05 6.00
N ARG A 520 11.61 50.30 6.45
CA ARG A 520 10.43 50.04 5.61
C ARG A 520 10.31 51.22 4.64
N PRO A 521 10.66 51.10 3.36
CA PRO A 521 10.23 52.08 2.39
C PRO A 521 8.76 51.81 2.11
N HIS A 522 7.92 52.74 2.49
CA HIS A 522 6.60 52.91 1.92
C HIS A 522 6.75 53.29 0.44
N THR A 523 6.98 52.34 -0.45
CA THR A 523 6.76 52.48 -1.90
C THR A 523 6.48 51.11 -2.50
N SER A 524 5.28 51.00 -3.00
CA SER A 524 4.75 49.95 -3.82
C SER A 524 5.70 49.57 -4.96
N GLY A 525 6.08 48.28 -5.09
CA GLY A 525 6.49 47.69 -6.35
C GLY A 525 7.87 47.06 -6.47
N GLN A 526 8.53 46.61 -5.39
CA GLN A 526 9.70 45.72 -5.52
C GLN A 526 9.53 44.42 -4.73
N PRO A 527 10.10 43.28 -5.26
CA PRO A 527 9.90 41.97 -4.61
C PRO A 527 10.53 41.97 -3.22
N TRP A 528 9.80 41.43 -2.27
CA TRP A 528 10.17 41.29 -0.84
C TRP A 528 11.40 40.39 -0.60
N ASP A 529 11.86 39.66 -1.63
CA ASP A 529 12.90 38.63 -1.55
C ASP A 529 14.31 39.14 -1.24
N LEU A 530 14.61 40.41 -1.51
CA LEU A 530 15.97 40.95 -1.30
C LEU A 530 16.34 41.17 0.17
N TYR A 531 15.37 41.42 1.04
CA TYR A 531 15.64 41.66 2.47
C TYR A 531 15.82 40.36 3.27
N GLU A 532 15.32 39.23 2.78
CA GLU A 532 15.56 37.93 3.38
C GLU A 532 17.01 37.45 3.23
N LEU A 533 17.77 38.05 2.32
CA LEU A 533 19.16 37.73 2.04
C LEU A 533 20.14 38.71 2.69
N ALA A 534 19.64 39.65 3.52
CA ALA A 534 20.43 40.66 4.18
C ALA A 534 20.84 40.22 5.60
N PHE A 535 22.12 40.37 5.91
CA PHE A 535 22.67 40.19 7.24
C PHE A 535 23.64 41.31 7.62
N SER A 536 23.82 41.53 8.94
CA SER A 536 24.71 42.57 9.48
C SER A 536 25.73 41.95 10.42
N ILE A 537 26.94 42.45 10.36
CA ILE A 537 28.01 42.13 11.30
C ILE A 537 28.26 43.41 12.13
N SER A 538 28.09 43.29 13.45
CA SER A 538 28.49 44.38 14.35
C SER A 538 29.98 44.31 14.70
N TYR A 539 30.61 45.46 14.87
CA TYR A 539 31.97 45.55 15.39
C TYR A 539 32.10 46.79 16.27
N ASP A 540 32.92 46.66 17.31
CA ASP A 540 33.16 47.79 18.23
C ASP A 540 34.10 48.80 17.58
N HIS A 541 33.68 50.03 17.47
CA HIS A 541 34.50 51.14 16.99
C HIS A 541 34.51 52.26 18.02
N GLY A 542 35.33 52.14 19.07
CA GLY A 542 35.38 53.09 20.15
C GLY A 542 34.15 52.98 21.08
N GLU A 543 33.43 54.06 21.26
CA GLU A 543 32.22 54.09 22.12
C GLU A 543 30.91 53.77 21.34
N GLU A 544 30.99 53.56 20.02
CA GLU A 544 29.79 53.30 19.18
C GLU A 544 29.88 51.95 18.48
N GLU A 545 28.77 51.20 18.49
CA GLU A 545 28.61 50.00 17.67
C GLU A 545 28.44 50.39 16.20
N ALA A 546 29.33 49.89 15.36
CA ALA A 546 29.23 50.04 13.91
C ALA A 546 28.79 48.72 13.25
N TYR A 547 28.10 48.81 12.11
CA TYR A 547 27.53 47.66 11.39
C TYR A 547 28.03 47.62 9.95
N LEU A 548 28.41 46.43 9.50
CA LEU A 548 28.61 46.10 8.09
C LEU A 548 27.40 45.34 7.60
N ASN A 549 26.72 45.88 6.59
CA ASN A 549 25.48 45.29 6.04
C ASN A 549 25.75 44.69 4.69
N PHE A 550 25.36 43.41 4.53
CA PHE A 550 25.57 42.61 3.33
C PHE A 550 24.24 42.11 2.79
N ILE A 551 24.10 42.02 1.47
CA ILE A 551 23.01 41.31 0.80
C ILE A 551 23.66 40.21 -0.03
N ALA A 552 23.37 38.95 0.33
CA ALA A 552 23.90 37.80 -0.38
C ALA A 552 23.22 37.63 -1.76
N PRO A 553 23.94 37.08 -2.76
CA PRO A 553 23.39 36.86 -4.10
C PRO A 553 22.26 35.79 -4.12
N SER A 554 22.34 34.81 -3.24
CA SER A 554 21.36 33.74 -3.13
C SER A 554 21.12 33.31 -1.67
N LYS A 555 20.03 32.59 -1.41
CA LYS A 555 19.70 32.00 -0.11
C LYS A 555 20.79 31.02 0.37
N ARG A 556 21.38 30.27 -0.55
CA ARG A 556 22.49 29.36 -0.26
C ARG A 556 23.72 30.12 0.22
N ASP A 557 24.09 31.21 -0.46
CA ASP A 557 25.23 32.03 -0.10
C ASP A 557 25.03 32.76 1.22
N PHE A 558 23.79 33.21 1.48
CA PHE A 558 23.39 33.75 2.79
C PHE A 558 23.67 32.75 3.91
N TYR A 559 23.22 31.50 3.76
CA TYR A 559 23.45 30.46 4.78
C TYR A 559 24.95 30.11 4.92
N LEU A 560 25.68 29.97 3.80
CA LEU A 560 27.11 29.69 3.83
C LEU A 560 27.89 30.74 4.60
N TRP A 561 27.62 32.02 4.36
CA TRP A 561 28.32 33.12 5.01
C TRP A 561 27.90 33.32 6.45
N THR A 562 26.63 33.28 6.77
CA THR A 562 26.14 33.43 8.16
C THR A 562 26.61 32.28 9.05
N ASP A 563 26.59 31.03 8.56
CA ASP A 563 27.13 29.87 9.28
C ASP A 563 28.66 29.94 9.41
N GLY A 564 29.36 30.33 8.35
CA GLY A 564 30.81 30.48 8.38
C GLY A 564 31.27 31.53 9.39
N LEU A 565 30.59 32.67 9.44
CA LEU A 565 30.83 33.72 10.44
C LEU A 565 30.50 33.27 11.85
N SER A 566 29.39 32.56 12.02
CA SER A 566 29.03 31.96 13.32
C SER A 566 30.08 30.95 13.79
N ALA A 567 30.56 30.11 12.88
CA ALA A 567 31.62 29.14 13.16
C ALA A 567 32.96 29.82 13.54
N LEU A 568 33.28 30.93 12.86
CA LEU A 568 34.47 31.72 13.15
C LEU A 568 34.44 32.31 14.57
N LEU A 569 33.27 32.75 15.00
CA LEU A 569 33.04 33.36 16.34
C LEU A 569 32.77 32.31 17.43
N GLY A 570 32.86 31.01 17.12
CA GLY A 570 32.61 29.94 18.08
C GLY A 570 31.13 29.71 18.41
N SER A 571 30.24 30.31 17.64
CA SER A 571 28.79 30.13 17.75
C SER A 571 28.31 28.92 16.96
N THR A 572 27.10 28.45 17.26
CA THR A 572 26.49 27.31 16.54
C THR A 572 26.04 27.72 15.14
N MET A 573 26.31 26.84 14.17
CA MET A 573 25.79 26.94 12.80
C MET A 573 24.37 26.39 12.77
N GLY A 574 23.37 27.26 12.66
CA GLY A 574 21.95 26.90 12.80
C GLY A 574 21.14 26.99 11.51
N SER A 575 21.75 27.19 10.35
CA SER A 575 21.01 27.33 9.10
C SER A 575 20.37 26.01 8.65
N GLU A 576 19.32 26.12 7.85
CA GLU A 576 18.69 24.97 7.19
C GLU A 576 19.68 24.21 6.29
N LEU A 577 20.57 24.93 5.62
CA LEU A 577 21.61 24.34 4.77
C LEU A 577 22.55 23.44 5.60
N THR A 578 23.02 23.91 6.74
CA THR A 578 23.89 23.11 7.64
C THR A 578 23.17 21.88 8.18
N ARG A 579 21.87 22.00 8.50
CA ARG A 579 21.06 20.85 8.91
C ARG A 579 20.93 19.80 7.80
N LEU A 580 20.68 20.23 6.57
CA LEU A 580 20.57 19.33 5.40
C LEU A 580 21.92 18.68 5.05
N ASP A 581 23.01 19.45 5.05
CA ASP A 581 24.35 18.92 4.79
C ASP A 581 24.76 17.89 5.86
N LEU A 582 24.49 18.16 7.13
CA LEU A 582 24.77 17.24 8.22
C LEU A 582 23.98 15.94 8.09
N GLU A 583 22.68 16.01 7.78
CA GLU A 583 21.82 14.83 7.61
C GLU A 583 22.28 13.99 6.41
N GLN A 584 22.65 14.63 5.31
CA GLN A 584 23.18 13.95 4.14
C GLN A 584 24.50 13.24 4.45
N LEU A 585 25.45 13.92 5.12
CA LEU A 585 26.72 13.31 5.51
C LEU A 585 26.56 12.19 6.52
N LEU A 586 25.67 12.35 7.53
CA LEU A 586 25.35 11.31 8.49
C LEU A 586 24.79 10.06 7.79
N THR A 587 23.90 10.25 6.83
CA THR A 587 23.31 9.15 6.08
C THR A 587 24.36 8.43 5.25
N MET A 588 25.22 9.17 4.55
CA MET A 588 26.29 8.60 3.74
C MET A 588 27.32 7.87 4.60
N GLU A 589 27.79 8.48 5.68
CA GLU A 589 28.80 7.89 6.56
C GLU A 589 28.26 6.65 7.30
N THR A 590 27.01 6.72 7.76
CA THR A 590 26.35 5.56 8.37
C THR A 590 26.28 4.40 7.39
N LYS A 591 25.91 4.64 6.14
CA LYS A 591 25.89 3.62 5.09
C LYS A 591 27.25 3.02 4.83
N LEU A 592 28.28 3.85 4.71
CA LEU A 592 29.65 3.40 4.48
C LEU A 592 30.13 2.48 5.61
N ARG A 593 29.81 2.82 6.86
CA ARG A 593 30.19 1.99 8.02
C ARG A 593 29.39 0.70 8.15
N LEU A 594 28.18 0.64 7.60
CA LEU A 594 27.32 -0.55 7.59
C LEU A 594 27.55 -1.45 6.37
N LEU A 595 28.23 -0.97 5.30
CA LEU A 595 28.50 -1.77 4.10
C LEU A 595 29.25 -3.08 4.38
N GLU A 596 30.09 -3.11 5.40
CA GLU A 596 30.86 -4.29 5.79
C GLU A 596 30.02 -5.37 6.50
N LEU A 597 28.75 -5.06 6.88
CA LEU A 597 27.89 -5.92 7.69
C LEU A 597 26.70 -6.51 6.93
N GLU A 598 26.37 -6.01 5.73
CA GLU A 598 25.24 -6.52 4.94
C GLU A 598 25.65 -7.72 4.08
N ASN A 599 25.30 -8.94 4.54
CA ASN A 599 25.27 -10.19 3.76
C ASN A 599 26.59 -10.60 3.05
N VAL A 600 27.71 -10.03 3.40
CA VAL A 600 29.00 -10.51 2.94
C VAL A 600 29.52 -11.50 3.98
N PRO A 601 29.68 -12.79 3.63
CA PRO A 601 30.30 -13.73 4.55
C PRO A 601 31.72 -13.27 4.84
N ILE A 602 31.98 -12.92 6.09
CA ILE A 602 33.34 -12.57 6.54
C ILE A 602 34.14 -13.86 6.63
N PRO A 603 35.18 -14.06 5.80
CA PRO A 603 36.03 -15.25 5.91
C PRO A 603 36.70 -15.29 7.30
N GLU A 604 36.75 -16.44 7.91
CA GLU A 604 37.45 -16.65 9.21
C GLU A 604 38.94 -16.31 9.13
N GLN A 605 39.51 -16.34 7.94
CA GLN A 605 40.91 -15.97 7.71
C GLN A 605 40.98 -14.88 6.64
N PRO A 606 41.90 -13.91 6.75
CA PRO A 606 42.09 -12.91 5.72
C PRO A 606 42.43 -13.58 4.37
N PRO A 607 41.86 -13.08 3.26
CA PRO A 607 42.19 -13.64 1.95
C PRO A 607 43.69 -13.56 1.67
N PRO A 608 44.26 -14.56 0.97
CA PRO A 608 45.67 -14.52 0.61
C PRO A 608 45.94 -13.24 -0.21
N VAL A 609 47.05 -12.60 0.12
CA VAL A 609 47.50 -11.41 -0.61
C VAL A 609 47.70 -11.81 -2.08
N PRO A 610 47.01 -11.16 -3.02
CA PRO A 610 47.18 -11.48 -4.43
C PRO A 610 48.63 -11.23 -4.85
N PRO A 611 49.17 -12.00 -5.80
CA PRO A 611 50.51 -11.76 -6.30
C PRO A 611 50.56 -10.34 -6.88
N PRO A 612 51.71 -9.65 -6.79
CA PRO A 612 51.86 -8.33 -7.33
C PRO A 612 51.54 -8.35 -8.84
N PRO A 613 50.81 -7.36 -9.36
CA PRO A 613 50.49 -7.29 -10.77
C PRO A 613 51.78 -7.25 -11.64
N THR A 614 51.73 -7.88 -12.77
CA THR A 614 52.84 -7.95 -13.72
C THR A 614 53.22 -6.61 -14.30
N ASN A 615 52.30 -5.63 -14.26
CA ASN A 615 52.60 -4.25 -14.54
C ASN A 615 51.77 -3.32 -13.63
N PHE A 616 52.21 -2.11 -13.45
CA PHE A 616 51.55 -1.10 -12.60
C PHE A 616 50.92 0.02 -13.42
N ASN A 617 50.69 -0.18 -14.72
CA ASN A 617 50.14 0.86 -15.60
C ASN A 617 48.74 1.32 -15.18
N PHE A 618 47.98 0.49 -14.48
CA PHE A 618 46.66 0.85 -13.93
C PHE A 618 46.74 1.85 -12.76
N CYS A 619 47.92 2.06 -12.17
CA CYS A 619 48.12 3.04 -11.10
C CYS A 619 48.28 4.47 -11.64
N TYR A 620 48.41 4.63 -12.95
CA TYR A 620 48.61 5.92 -13.59
C TYR A 620 47.46 6.19 -14.57
N ASP A 621 46.69 7.20 -14.29
CA ASP A 621 45.70 7.70 -15.25
C ASP A 621 46.40 8.63 -16.25
N TYR A 622 46.72 8.08 -17.41
CA TYR A 622 47.36 8.82 -18.50
C TYR A 622 46.45 9.85 -19.16
N SER A 623 45.15 9.90 -18.80
CA SER A 623 44.21 10.89 -19.32
C SER A 623 44.36 12.28 -18.70
N ILE A 624 45.18 12.42 -17.63
CA ILE A 624 45.38 13.69 -16.92
C ILE A 624 46.69 14.42 -17.37
N THR A 625 47.48 13.79 -18.22
CA THR A 625 48.73 14.41 -18.72
C THR A 625 48.59 14.87 -20.17
N GLU A 626 47.81 15.92 -20.41
CA GLU A 626 48.13 16.85 -21.48
C GLU A 626 48.04 18.30 -20.95
N PRO A 627 49.02 19.14 -21.28
CA PRO A 627 49.22 20.47 -20.71
C PRO A 627 48.20 21.53 -21.14
#